data_792be12f5966661199e994cad99bae57
#
_entry.id   792be12f5966661199e994cad99bae57
#
_cell.length_a   1.000
_cell.length_b   1.000
_cell.length_c   1.000
_cell.angle_alpha   90.00
_cell.angle_beta   90.00
_cell.angle_gamma   90.00
#
_symmetry.space_group_name_H-M   'P 1'
#
loop_
_entity.id
_entity.type
_entity.pdbx_description
1 polymer ?
#
loop_
_entity_poly.entity_id
_entity_poly.type
_entity_poly.pdbx_seq_one_letter_code
_entity_poly.pdbx_strand_id
1 'polypeptide(L)'
;MKTHSLKTAGLATVLSVSGAALAFAADEPPPPINSGDTAWMLTSTLLVLMMTIPGLALFYGGMVRKKNVLATVMQSFAIACLMTVLWMVAGYSLAFTDGGSLNAFVGGLDKIFLAGVGKESQTGTIPETVFMTFQMTFAIITPALITGAFADRMKFSSMLVFMAAWMLLVYAPITHWVWGGGFMAKDGVLDFAGGTVVHINAGVAGLVAALVLGKRRAYGMENMAPHNLVLSVIGASLLWVGWFGFNAGSAVAANASAGMAMAVTQIAAATAALSWMFLEWVLRGKPSVLGIVSGAVAGLVAITPAAGFVAPMGALAIGLVAGLVCYWGAVILKPMLGYDDSLDAFGVHGIGGIVGALLTGVFAVEAIGGTAGALEGNVGQILIQLEGIVGTIVYTAIATFVILKVVQVIMGLRVDEETEVAGLDSSLHGETVH
;
A
#
# COMPACT_ATOMS: atom_id res chain seq x y z
N MET A 1 -70.68 0.67 -2.59
CA MET A 1 -69.65 -0.03 -3.37
C MET A 1 -68.62 0.99 -3.82
N LYS A 2 -67.48 1.06 -3.16
CA LYS A 2 -66.29 1.84 -3.58
C LYS A 2 -65.10 0.89 -3.56
N THR A 3 -64.61 0.62 -4.73
CA THR A 3 -63.44 -0.23 -4.98
C THR A 3 -62.18 0.56 -4.64
N HIS A 4 -61.36 0.07 -3.69
CA HIS A 4 -60.04 0.59 -3.40
C HIS A 4 -59.04 -0.06 -4.35
N SER A 5 -58.37 0.79 -5.15
CA SER A 5 -57.24 0.48 -5.98
C SER A 5 -55.98 0.44 -5.06
N LEU A 6 -55.35 -0.74 -4.95
CA LEU A 6 -53.98 -0.85 -4.37
C LEU A 6 -52.99 -0.34 -5.37
N LYS A 7 -52.30 0.72 -5.01
CA LYS A 7 -51.07 1.17 -5.69
C LYS A 7 -49.88 0.30 -5.19
N THR A 8 -49.39 -0.52 -6.07
CA THR A 8 -48.10 -1.21 -5.88
C THR A 8 -46.99 -0.17 -5.93
N ALA A 9 -46.35 0.05 -4.79
CA ALA A 9 -45.10 0.81 -4.72
C ALA A 9 -43.96 -0.07 -5.26
N GLY A 10 -43.39 0.31 -6.38
CA GLY A 10 -42.19 -0.31 -6.92
C GLY A 10 -41.00 0.00 -6.02
N LEU A 11 -40.38 -1.03 -5.49
CA LEU A 11 -39.12 -0.98 -4.76
C LEU A 11 -38.02 -0.66 -5.78
N ALA A 12 -37.56 0.57 -5.83
CA ALA A 12 -36.35 0.94 -6.55
C ALA A 12 -35.16 0.44 -5.72
N THR A 13 -34.55 -0.66 -6.12
CA THR A 13 -33.31 -1.15 -5.55
C THR A 13 -32.20 -0.20 -5.99
N VAL A 14 -31.75 0.65 -5.10
CA VAL A 14 -30.52 1.45 -5.30
C VAL A 14 -29.36 0.47 -5.18
N LEU A 15 -28.76 0.11 -6.31
CA LEU A 15 -27.47 -0.58 -6.35
C LEU A 15 -26.39 0.38 -5.87
N SER A 16 -26.02 0.24 -4.59
CA SER A 16 -24.83 0.86 -4.03
C SER A 16 -23.59 0.18 -4.65
N VAL A 17 -22.83 0.91 -5.42
CA VAL A 17 -21.55 0.46 -5.97
C VAL A 17 -20.55 0.41 -4.83
N SER A 18 -20.41 -0.76 -4.21
CA SER A 18 -19.29 -1.06 -3.32
C SER A 18 -18.00 -1.08 -4.14
N GLY A 19 -16.98 -0.36 -3.65
CA GLY A 19 -15.70 -0.22 -4.32
C GLY A 19 -15.09 -1.55 -4.72
N ALA A 20 -14.63 -1.60 -5.98
CA ALA A 20 -13.72 -2.57 -6.57
C ALA A 20 -14.25 -3.92 -7.05
N ALA A 21 -15.46 -4.01 -7.59
CA ALA A 21 -15.74 -5.07 -8.56
C ALA A 21 -16.64 -4.52 -9.66
N LEU A 22 -16.06 -3.99 -10.74
CA LEU A 22 -16.79 -3.72 -11.96
C LEU A 22 -17.12 -5.06 -12.65
N ALA A 23 -18.10 -5.79 -12.12
CA ALA A 23 -18.79 -6.82 -12.89
C ALA A 23 -19.71 -6.09 -13.88
N PHE A 24 -19.30 -5.97 -15.14
CA PHE A 24 -20.11 -5.40 -16.19
C PHE A 24 -21.34 -6.28 -16.44
N ALA A 25 -22.53 -5.76 -16.16
CA ALA A 25 -23.76 -6.28 -16.72
C ALA A 25 -23.74 -5.98 -18.23
N ALA A 26 -23.92 -7.00 -19.07
CA ALA A 26 -23.57 -7.01 -20.48
C ALA A 26 -24.49 -6.20 -21.44
N ASP A 27 -25.43 -5.37 -20.96
CA ASP A 27 -26.47 -4.78 -21.81
C ASP A 27 -26.71 -3.26 -21.68
N GLU A 28 -26.03 -2.54 -20.79
CA GLU A 28 -26.14 -1.07 -20.76
C GLU A 28 -24.89 -0.40 -21.32
N PRO A 29 -25.05 0.66 -22.15
CA PRO A 29 -23.89 1.41 -22.63
C PRO A 29 -23.12 1.99 -21.44
N PRO A 30 -21.77 2.01 -21.50
CA PRO A 30 -20.96 2.53 -20.40
C PRO A 30 -21.38 3.98 -20.06
N PRO A 31 -21.34 4.37 -18.77
CA PRO A 31 -21.71 5.72 -18.39
C PRO A 31 -20.78 6.74 -19.10
N PRO A 32 -21.27 7.94 -19.45
CA PRO A 32 -20.43 8.93 -20.11
C PRO A 32 -19.25 9.34 -19.23
N ILE A 33 -18.10 9.64 -19.88
CA ILE A 33 -16.94 10.19 -19.16
C ILE A 33 -17.33 11.47 -18.42
N ASN A 34 -17.02 11.52 -17.11
CA ASN A 34 -17.26 12.66 -16.23
C ASN A 34 -15.99 13.49 -16.10
N SER A 35 -16.06 14.78 -16.41
CA SER A 35 -14.88 15.67 -16.34
C SER A 35 -14.42 15.94 -14.89
N GLY A 36 -15.34 15.97 -13.91
CA GLY A 36 -15.02 16.12 -12.50
C GLY A 36 -14.26 14.91 -11.96
N ASP A 37 -14.76 13.71 -12.24
CA ASP A 37 -14.09 12.46 -11.89
C ASP A 37 -12.71 12.35 -12.54
N THR A 38 -12.62 12.68 -13.85
CA THR A 38 -11.35 12.69 -14.58
C THR A 38 -10.34 13.66 -13.99
N ALA A 39 -10.76 14.90 -13.67
CA ALA A 39 -9.89 15.90 -13.07
C ALA A 39 -9.39 15.46 -11.68
N TRP A 40 -10.28 14.87 -10.86
CA TRP A 40 -9.91 14.33 -9.57
C TRP A 40 -8.88 13.18 -9.71
N MET A 41 -9.11 12.27 -10.63
CA MET A 41 -8.22 11.12 -10.84
C MET A 41 -6.87 11.51 -11.42
N LEU A 42 -6.80 12.51 -12.31
CA LEU A 42 -5.53 13.08 -12.77
C LEU A 42 -4.75 13.69 -11.59
N THR A 43 -5.42 14.45 -10.72
CA THR A 43 -4.81 15.04 -9.51
C THR A 43 -4.37 13.95 -8.54
N SER A 44 -5.22 12.95 -8.29
CA SER A 44 -4.88 11.81 -7.40
C SER A 44 -3.67 11.03 -7.90
N THR A 45 -3.56 10.82 -9.20
CA THR A 45 -2.39 10.16 -9.82
C THR A 45 -1.09 10.91 -9.54
N LEU A 46 -1.09 12.25 -9.68
CA LEU A 46 0.08 13.07 -9.35
C LEU A 46 0.41 13.01 -7.86
N LEU A 47 -0.60 13.07 -6.99
CA LEU A 47 -0.41 12.97 -5.54
C LEU A 47 0.20 11.63 -5.12
N VAL A 48 -0.24 10.52 -5.70
CA VAL A 48 0.32 9.20 -5.36
C VAL A 48 1.72 9.01 -5.93
N LEU A 49 2.01 9.49 -7.15
CA LEU A 49 3.38 9.46 -7.67
C LEU A 49 4.34 10.26 -6.79
N MET A 50 3.90 11.43 -6.31
CA MET A 50 4.65 12.27 -5.36
C MET A 50 5.00 11.50 -4.07
N MET A 51 4.18 10.54 -3.65
CA MET A 51 4.48 9.72 -2.47
C MET A 51 5.76 8.89 -2.62
N THR A 52 6.06 8.37 -3.81
CA THR A 52 7.30 7.61 -4.04
C THR A 52 8.45 8.56 -4.33
N ILE A 53 8.28 9.47 -5.27
CA ILE A 53 9.25 10.49 -5.66
C ILE A 53 8.60 11.88 -5.59
N PRO A 54 8.95 12.71 -4.55
CA PRO A 54 10.07 12.56 -3.63
C PRO A 54 9.72 12.00 -2.22
N GLY A 55 8.46 11.74 -1.89
CA GLY A 55 8.01 11.48 -0.52
C GLY A 55 8.80 10.36 0.19
N LEU A 56 8.68 9.12 -0.29
CA LEU A 56 9.35 7.96 0.29
C LEU A 56 10.88 8.04 0.16
N ALA A 57 11.36 8.55 -0.98
CA ALA A 57 12.79 8.76 -1.22
C ALA A 57 13.43 9.64 -0.13
N LEU A 58 12.77 10.74 0.26
CA LEU A 58 13.24 11.64 1.31
C LEU A 58 12.99 11.06 2.72
N PHE A 59 11.84 10.40 2.93
CA PHE A 59 11.53 9.78 4.21
C PHE A 59 12.57 8.72 4.58
N TYR A 60 12.84 7.78 3.68
CA TYR A 60 13.85 6.75 3.86
C TYR A 60 15.27 7.31 3.81
N GLY A 61 15.54 8.20 2.85
CA GLY A 61 16.85 8.85 2.70
C GLY A 61 17.29 9.62 3.94
N GLY A 62 16.36 10.24 4.67
CA GLY A 62 16.65 10.90 5.93
C GLY A 62 16.93 9.94 7.10
N MET A 63 16.36 8.71 7.05
CA MET A 63 16.48 7.71 8.12
C MET A 63 17.73 6.84 8.01
N VAL A 64 18.29 6.63 6.82
CA VAL A 64 19.53 5.85 6.64
C VAL A 64 20.77 6.61 7.11
N ARG A 65 21.91 5.93 7.21
CA ARG A 65 23.20 6.58 7.48
C ARG A 65 23.62 7.48 6.30
N LYS A 66 24.35 8.60 6.57
CA LYS A 66 24.76 9.59 5.59
C LYS A 66 25.40 8.98 4.32
N LYS A 67 26.17 7.92 4.46
CA LYS A 67 26.88 7.23 3.39
C LYS A 67 26.01 6.32 2.50
N ASN A 68 24.69 6.27 2.73
CA ASN A 68 23.72 5.44 2.00
C ASN A 68 22.49 6.23 1.53
N VAL A 69 22.52 7.55 1.63
CA VAL A 69 21.37 8.43 1.28
C VAL A 69 21.07 8.38 -0.20
N LEU A 70 22.10 8.59 -1.04
CA LEU A 70 21.92 8.62 -2.50
C LEU A 70 21.53 7.23 -3.03
N ALA A 71 22.12 6.16 -2.50
CA ALA A 71 21.72 4.79 -2.84
C ALA A 71 20.26 4.53 -2.52
N THR A 72 19.76 5.02 -1.37
CA THR A 72 18.35 4.88 -0.98
C THR A 72 17.41 5.69 -1.88
N VAL A 73 17.77 6.92 -2.21
CA VAL A 73 17.03 7.77 -3.15
C VAL A 73 17.03 7.15 -4.54
N MET A 74 18.18 6.65 -5.01
CA MET A 74 18.32 5.98 -6.29
C MET A 74 17.44 4.74 -6.40
N GLN A 75 17.28 3.95 -5.32
CA GLN A 75 16.37 2.81 -5.28
C GLN A 75 14.92 3.23 -5.57
N SER A 76 14.42 4.29 -4.93
CA SER A 76 13.07 4.79 -5.16
C SER A 76 12.86 5.25 -6.61
N PHE A 77 13.81 6.00 -7.19
CA PHE A 77 13.75 6.44 -8.59
C PHE A 77 13.81 5.28 -9.57
N ALA A 78 14.75 4.36 -9.38
CA ALA A 78 14.91 3.21 -10.26
C ALA A 78 13.67 2.30 -10.25
N ILE A 79 13.08 2.10 -9.07
CA ILE A 79 11.84 1.34 -8.93
C ILE A 79 10.69 2.07 -9.65
N ALA A 80 10.55 3.39 -9.49
CA ALA A 80 9.52 4.13 -10.19
C ALA A 80 9.62 3.97 -11.72
N CYS A 81 10.83 4.05 -12.28
CA CYS A 81 11.05 3.85 -13.70
C CYS A 81 10.79 2.40 -14.13
N LEU A 82 11.35 1.42 -13.41
CA LEU A 82 11.24 0.01 -13.73
C LEU A 82 9.77 -0.47 -13.67
N MET A 83 9.06 -0.12 -12.60
CA MET A 83 7.65 -0.52 -12.42
C MET A 83 6.75 0.12 -13.46
N THR A 84 6.99 1.37 -13.84
CA THR A 84 6.27 2.04 -14.95
C THR A 84 6.35 1.22 -16.23
N VAL A 85 7.55 0.78 -16.61
CA VAL A 85 7.76 -0.01 -17.84
C VAL A 85 7.11 -1.40 -17.71
N LEU A 86 7.33 -2.10 -16.60
CA LEU A 86 6.78 -3.45 -16.41
C LEU A 86 5.25 -3.44 -16.27
N TRP A 87 4.68 -2.39 -15.67
CA TRP A 87 3.23 -2.23 -15.59
C TRP A 87 2.62 -2.06 -16.97
N MET A 88 3.22 -1.24 -17.83
CA MET A 88 2.83 -1.09 -19.22
C MET A 88 3.00 -2.40 -20.01
N VAL A 89 4.10 -3.12 -19.80
CA VAL A 89 4.38 -4.37 -20.55
C VAL A 89 3.39 -5.47 -20.21
N ALA A 90 3.15 -5.75 -18.92
CA ALA A 90 2.35 -6.89 -18.50
C ALA A 90 1.54 -6.67 -17.21
N GLY A 91 2.05 -5.86 -16.26
CA GLY A 91 1.47 -5.74 -14.92
C GLY A 91 0.00 -5.34 -14.94
N TYR A 92 -0.37 -4.34 -15.74
CA TYR A 92 -1.76 -3.91 -15.89
C TYR A 92 -2.67 -5.03 -16.38
N SER A 93 -2.23 -5.79 -17.40
CA SER A 93 -2.97 -6.92 -17.93
C SER A 93 -3.20 -8.00 -16.86
N LEU A 94 -2.13 -8.42 -16.19
CA LEU A 94 -2.20 -9.45 -15.14
C LEU A 94 -3.07 -9.05 -13.92
N ALA A 95 -3.23 -7.75 -13.68
CA ALA A 95 -4.03 -7.24 -12.57
C ALA A 95 -5.51 -7.02 -12.93
N PHE A 96 -5.82 -6.53 -14.14
CA PHE A 96 -7.13 -5.94 -14.44
C PHE A 96 -7.84 -6.52 -15.70
N THR A 97 -7.37 -7.65 -16.24
CA THR A 97 -8.11 -8.35 -17.30
C THR A 97 -8.69 -9.67 -16.81
N ASP A 98 -9.63 -10.23 -17.56
CA ASP A 98 -10.19 -11.55 -17.26
C ASP A 98 -9.12 -12.64 -17.52
N GLY A 99 -8.85 -13.45 -16.53
CA GLY A 99 -7.92 -14.57 -16.59
C GLY A 99 -8.51 -15.87 -17.10
N GLY A 100 -9.76 -15.88 -17.57
CA GLY A 100 -10.44 -17.09 -18.03
C GLY A 100 -10.54 -18.15 -16.93
N SER A 101 -10.02 -19.33 -17.15
CA SER A 101 -10.00 -20.41 -16.15
C SER A 101 -9.13 -20.10 -14.93
N LEU A 102 -8.21 -19.14 -15.00
CA LEU A 102 -7.33 -18.71 -13.91
C LEU A 102 -7.80 -17.41 -13.27
N ASN A 103 -8.96 -16.87 -13.64
CA ASN A 103 -9.46 -15.57 -13.17
C ASN A 103 -9.62 -15.46 -11.65
N ALA A 104 -9.68 -16.58 -10.92
CA ALA A 104 -9.65 -16.52 -9.45
C ALA A 104 -8.30 -16.02 -8.91
N PHE A 105 -7.20 -16.20 -9.66
CA PHE A 105 -5.84 -16.02 -9.17
C PHE A 105 -5.02 -14.97 -9.93
N VAL A 106 -5.29 -14.75 -11.23
CA VAL A 106 -4.52 -13.81 -12.05
C VAL A 106 -5.32 -13.40 -13.27
N GLY A 107 -5.13 -12.17 -13.74
CA GLY A 107 -5.69 -11.67 -14.99
C GLY A 107 -5.04 -12.29 -16.22
N GLY A 108 -5.66 -12.07 -17.37
CA GLY A 108 -5.19 -12.53 -18.67
C GLY A 108 -4.08 -11.66 -19.27
N LEU A 109 -3.84 -11.87 -20.56
CA LEU A 109 -2.80 -11.19 -21.33
C LEU A 109 -3.35 -10.23 -22.41
N ASP A 110 -4.66 -9.94 -22.38
CA ASP A 110 -5.34 -9.19 -23.42
C ASP A 110 -4.88 -7.73 -23.54
N LYS A 111 -4.33 -7.19 -22.46
CA LYS A 111 -3.82 -5.81 -22.40
C LYS A 111 -2.30 -5.73 -22.25
N ILE A 112 -1.56 -6.76 -22.69
CA ILE A 112 -0.09 -6.68 -22.78
C ILE A 112 0.31 -5.49 -23.66
N PHE A 113 1.34 -4.74 -23.26
CA PHE A 113 1.76 -3.50 -23.90
C PHE A 113 0.63 -2.47 -24.02
N LEU A 114 -0.35 -2.52 -23.11
CA LEU A 114 -1.56 -1.70 -23.10
C LEU A 114 -2.39 -1.84 -24.39
N ALA A 115 -2.41 -3.03 -24.98
CA ALA A 115 -3.23 -3.30 -26.16
C ALA A 115 -4.70 -2.92 -25.89
N GLY A 116 -5.31 -2.14 -26.79
CA GLY A 116 -6.68 -1.65 -26.64
C GLY A 116 -6.88 -0.49 -25.65
N VAL A 117 -5.86 -0.12 -24.85
CA VAL A 117 -5.92 1.05 -23.96
C VAL A 117 -5.57 2.30 -24.78
N GLY A 118 -6.56 3.06 -25.18
CA GLY A 118 -6.42 4.21 -26.06
C GLY A 118 -7.24 5.42 -25.60
N LYS A 119 -7.31 6.42 -26.45
CA LYS A 119 -8.03 7.67 -26.15
C LYS A 119 -9.52 7.45 -25.85
N GLU A 120 -10.14 6.48 -26.51
CA GLU A 120 -11.58 6.21 -26.41
C GLU A 120 -11.90 5.08 -25.41
N SER A 121 -10.87 4.38 -24.84
CA SER A 121 -11.12 3.37 -23.83
C SER A 121 -11.45 4.00 -22.48
N GLN A 122 -12.41 3.40 -21.74
CA GLN A 122 -12.83 3.95 -20.45
C GLN A 122 -13.01 2.87 -19.39
N THR A 123 -12.93 3.27 -18.14
CA THR A 123 -13.21 2.46 -16.95
C THR A 123 -14.15 3.27 -16.05
N GLY A 124 -15.38 2.76 -15.83
CA GLY A 124 -16.40 3.53 -15.13
C GLY A 124 -16.64 4.88 -15.82
N THR A 125 -16.51 5.98 -15.09
CA THR A 125 -16.75 7.36 -15.57
C THR A 125 -15.48 8.09 -16.03
N ILE A 126 -14.32 7.43 -16.11
CA ILE A 126 -13.04 8.05 -16.45
C ILE A 126 -12.36 7.35 -17.64
N PRO A 127 -11.46 8.04 -18.38
CA PRO A 127 -10.63 7.39 -19.38
C PRO A 127 -9.81 6.25 -18.76
N GLU A 128 -9.73 5.10 -19.45
CA GLU A 128 -8.95 3.97 -18.97
C GLU A 128 -7.46 4.29 -18.82
N THR A 129 -6.95 5.19 -19.65
CA THR A 129 -5.56 5.67 -19.52
C THR A 129 -5.30 6.36 -18.17
N VAL A 130 -6.28 7.05 -17.61
CA VAL A 130 -6.19 7.67 -16.27
C VAL A 130 -6.26 6.60 -15.18
N PHE A 131 -7.21 5.66 -15.28
CA PHE A 131 -7.30 4.53 -14.34
C PHE A 131 -6.01 3.70 -14.33
N MET A 132 -5.51 3.31 -15.51
CA MET A 132 -4.27 2.54 -15.66
C MET A 132 -3.08 3.27 -15.04
N THR A 133 -2.94 4.59 -15.27
CA THR A 133 -1.83 5.38 -14.71
C THR A 133 -1.98 5.56 -13.19
N PHE A 134 -3.20 5.72 -12.69
CA PHE A 134 -3.45 5.74 -11.25
C PHE A 134 -3.03 4.42 -10.59
N GLN A 135 -3.45 3.29 -11.12
CA GLN A 135 -3.07 1.97 -10.62
C GLN A 135 -1.56 1.68 -10.78
N MET A 136 -0.91 2.23 -11.80
CA MET A 136 0.54 2.19 -11.95
C MET A 136 1.26 2.80 -10.75
N THR A 137 0.74 3.88 -10.18
CA THR A 137 1.39 4.53 -9.03
C THR A 137 1.41 3.63 -7.78
N PHE A 138 0.42 2.75 -7.63
CA PHE A 138 0.40 1.71 -6.58
C PHE A 138 1.41 0.59 -6.86
N ALA A 139 1.52 0.16 -8.13
CA ALA A 139 2.54 -0.79 -8.55
C ALA A 139 3.98 -0.23 -8.39
N ILE A 140 4.15 1.08 -8.38
CA ILE A 140 5.41 1.78 -8.11
C ILE A 140 5.71 1.79 -6.61
N ILE A 141 4.79 2.29 -5.79
CA ILE A 141 5.09 2.52 -4.37
C ILE A 141 5.21 1.21 -3.59
N THR A 142 4.44 0.18 -3.92
CA THR A 142 4.42 -1.07 -3.14
C THR A 142 5.79 -1.74 -3.07
N PRO A 143 6.51 -2.03 -4.17
CA PRO A 143 7.87 -2.55 -4.09
C PRO A 143 8.86 -1.52 -3.52
N ALA A 144 8.64 -0.21 -3.69
CA ALA A 144 9.49 0.81 -3.10
C ALA A 144 9.47 0.77 -1.56
N LEU A 145 8.32 0.45 -0.94
CA LEU A 145 8.22 0.27 0.51
C LEU A 145 9.11 -0.86 1.05
N ILE A 146 9.29 -1.93 0.27
CA ILE A 146 10.10 -3.08 0.68
C ILE A 146 11.57 -2.68 0.89
N THR A 147 12.08 -1.67 0.16
CA THR A 147 13.48 -1.23 0.25
C THR A 147 13.87 -0.80 1.66
N GLY A 148 12.93 -0.28 2.43
CA GLY A 148 13.15 0.08 3.83
C GLY A 148 13.65 -1.07 4.69
N ALA A 149 13.26 -2.30 4.39
CA ALA A 149 13.64 -3.47 5.18
C ALA A 149 15.10 -3.92 4.97
N PHE A 150 15.69 -3.66 3.81
CA PHE A 150 17.04 -4.09 3.47
C PHE A 150 18.01 -2.96 3.14
N ALA A 151 17.64 -1.73 3.48
CA ALA A 151 18.52 -0.58 3.32
C ALA A 151 19.92 -0.86 3.89
N ASP A 152 20.92 -0.23 3.29
CA ASP A 152 22.35 -0.34 3.65
C ASP A 152 23.08 -1.63 3.25
N ARG A 153 22.45 -2.66 2.65
CA ARG A 153 23.14 -3.95 2.44
C ARG A 153 22.81 -4.75 1.18
N MET A 154 21.77 -4.39 0.44
CA MET A 154 21.40 -5.13 -0.78
C MET A 154 22.13 -4.58 -2.01
N LYS A 155 22.60 -5.47 -2.90
CA LYS A 155 23.16 -5.09 -4.20
C LYS A 155 22.09 -4.40 -5.04
N PHE A 156 22.40 -3.27 -5.69
CA PHE A 156 21.47 -2.54 -6.51
C PHE A 156 20.93 -3.37 -7.69
N SER A 157 21.80 -4.10 -8.39
CA SER A 157 21.39 -4.98 -9.49
C SER A 157 20.44 -6.09 -9.04
N SER A 158 20.73 -6.72 -7.88
CA SER A 158 19.88 -7.77 -7.32
C SER A 158 18.51 -7.23 -6.87
N MET A 159 18.49 -6.02 -6.35
CA MET A 159 17.24 -5.31 -6.02
C MET A 159 16.37 -5.11 -7.28
N LEU A 160 16.95 -4.65 -8.39
CA LEU A 160 16.18 -4.46 -9.63
C LEU A 160 15.56 -5.75 -10.15
N VAL A 161 16.33 -6.85 -10.18
CA VAL A 161 15.82 -8.17 -10.63
C VAL A 161 14.76 -8.69 -9.66
N PHE A 162 14.99 -8.58 -8.35
CA PHE A 162 14.03 -8.98 -7.33
C PHE A 162 12.71 -8.21 -7.48
N MET A 163 12.78 -6.88 -7.58
CA MET A 163 11.57 -6.03 -7.68
C MET A 163 10.80 -6.28 -8.96
N ALA A 164 11.49 -6.52 -10.09
CA ALA A 164 10.84 -6.87 -11.36
C ALA A 164 10.05 -8.18 -11.26
N ALA A 165 10.68 -9.23 -10.75
CA ALA A 165 10.02 -10.52 -10.56
C ALA A 165 8.88 -10.42 -9.52
N TRP A 166 9.11 -9.70 -8.41
CA TRP A 166 8.13 -9.54 -7.35
C TRP A 166 6.87 -8.78 -7.80
N MET A 167 7.03 -7.71 -8.59
CA MET A 167 5.88 -6.98 -9.12
C MET A 167 5.00 -7.87 -10.02
N LEU A 168 5.59 -8.67 -10.90
CA LEU A 168 4.84 -9.53 -11.82
C LEU A 168 4.25 -10.77 -11.14
N LEU A 169 5.00 -11.37 -10.20
CA LEU A 169 4.63 -12.66 -9.61
C LEU A 169 3.93 -12.54 -8.24
N VAL A 170 3.99 -11.37 -7.58
CA VAL A 170 3.37 -11.18 -6.27
C VAL A 170 2.37 -10.02 -6.30
N TYR A 171 2.83 -8.84 -6.67
CA TYR A 171 1.98 -7.65 -6.63
C TYR A 171 0.78 -7.75 -7.61
N ALA A 172 1.02 -8.06 -8.88
CA ALA A 172 -0.04 -8.11 -9.88
C ALA A 172 -1.10 -9.20 -9.57
N PRO A 173 -0.75 -10.44 -9.17
CA PRO A 173 -1.73 -11.41 -8.71
C PRO A 173 -2.54 -10.95 -7.50
N ILE A 174 -1.90 -10.42 -6.43
CA ILE A 174 -2.64 -9.95 -5.25
C ILE A 174 -3.56 -8.77 -5.61
N THR A 175 -3.11 -7.86 -6.47
CA THR A 175 -3.97 -6.79 -7.01
C THR A 175 -5.19 -7.36 -7.72
N HIS A 176 -5.00 -8.41 -8.53
CA HIS A 176 -6.10 -9.10 -9.20
C HIS A 176 -7.06 -9.77 -8.21
N TRP A 177 -6.55 -10.42 -7.16
CA TRP A 177 -7.37 -11.08 -6.15
C TRP A 177 -8.36 -10.12 -5.50
N VAL A 178 -7.91 -8.89 -5.18
CA VAL A 178 -8.67 -7.91 -4.39
C VAL A 178 -9.44 -6.94 -5.28
N TRP A 179 -8.82 -6.45 -6.37
CA TRP A 179 -9.39 -5.37 -7.20
C TRP A 179 -9.69 -5.79 -8.63
N GLY A 180 -9.09 -6.86 -9.12
CA GLY A 180 -9.23 -7.33 -10.50
C GLY A 180 -10.34 -8.38 -10.72
N GLY A 181 -11.17 -8.65 -9.71
CA GLY A 181 -12.25 -9.65 -9.82
C GLY A 181 -11.83 -11.08 -9.48
N GLY A 182 -10.69 -11.26 -8.79
CA GLY A 182 -10.23 -12.54 -8.26
C GLY A 182 -11.05 -13.05 -7.07
N PHE A 183 -10.55 -14.07 -6.37
CA PHE A 183 -11.30 -14.77 -5.32
C PHE A 183 -11.58 -13.88 -4.11
N MET A 184 -10.63 -13.06 -3.63
CA MET A 184 -10.83 -12.20 -2.47
C MET A 184 -11.91 -11.14 -2.70
N ALA A 185 -11.99 -10.59 -3.93
CA ALA A 185 -13.06 -9.68 -4.31
C ALA A 185 -14.43 -10.36 -4.26
N LYS A 186 -14.52 -11.61 -4.74
CA LYS A 186 -15.77 -12.41 -4.74
C LYS A 186 -16.19 -12.83 -3.35
N ASP A 187 -15.25 -13.10 -2.46
CA ASP A 187 -15.50 -13.51 -1.08
C ASP A 187 -15.82 -12.29 -0.18
N GLY A 188 -15.68 -11.05 -0.71
CA GLY A 188 -16.09 -9.82 -0.04
C GLY A 188 -15.03 -9.22 0.88
N VAL A 189 -13.75 -9.49 0.64
CA VAL A 189 -12.65 -8.82 1.36
C VAL A 189 -12.70 -7.31 1.10
N LEU A 190 -12.81 -6.53 2.17
CA LEU A 190 -12.83 -5.07 2.11
C LEU A 190 -11.39 -4.53 2.15
N ASP A 191 -10.95 -3.97 1.05
CA ASP A 191 -9.66 -3.27 0.93
C ASP A 191 -9.80 -2.09 -0.02
N PHE A 192 -10.15 -0.92 0.52
CA PHE A 192 -10.50 0.25 -0.28
C PHE A 192 -9.33 0.78 -1.11
N ALA A 193 -8.15 0.84 -0.49
CA ALA A 193 -7.00 1.48 -1.13
C ALA A 193 -5.67 0.71 -0.96
N GLY A 194 -5.66 -0.53 -0.44
CA GLY A 194 -4.45 -1.37 -0.43
C GLY A 194 -3.90 -1.74 0.94
N GLY A 195 -4.76 -1.97 1.92
CA GLY A 195 -4.32 -2.55 3.19
C GLY A 195 -3.67 -3.91 3.02
N THR A 196 -4.28 -4.78 2.22
CA THR A 196 -3.73 -6.07 1.80
C THR A 196 -2.79 -5.93 0.60
N VAL A 197 -3.27 -5.32 -0.47
CA VAL A 197 -2.56 -5.22 -1.77
C VAL A 197 -1.21 -4.51 -1.63
N VAL A 198 -1.13 -3.46 -0.83
CA VAL A 198 0.08 -2.63 -0.67
C VAL A 198 0.77 -2.94 0.65
N HIS A 199 0.11 -2.72 1.79
CA HIS A 199 0.80 -2.62 3.07
C HIS A 199 1.14 -3.97 3.69
N ILE A 200 0.21 -4.91 3.81
CA ILE A 200 0.53 -6.27 4.27
C ILE A 200 1.54 -6.91 3.31
N ASN A 201 1.30 -6.78 2.02
CA ASN A 201 2.15 -7.33 0.97
C ASN A 201 3.59 -6.80 1.06
N ALA A 202 3.79 -5.47 1.04
CA ALA A 202 5.13 -4.88 1.15
C ALA A 202 5.79 -5.16 2.51
N GLY A 203 5.03 -5.08 3.60
CA GLY A 203 5.56 -5.33 4.94
C GLY A 203 6.06 -6.76 5.14
N VAL A 204 5.27 -7.75 4.70
CA VAL A 204 5.66 -9.18 4.76
C VAL A 204 6.85 -9.46 3.84
N ALA A 205 6.85 -8.93 2.61
CA ALA A 205 7.99 -9.05 1.70
C ALA A 205 9.25 -8.44 2.31
N GLY A 206 9.13 -7.28 2.98
CA GLY A 206 10.21 -6.64 3.70
C GLY A 206 10.77 -7.50 4.83
N LEU A 207 9.89 -8.08 5.65
CA LEU A 207 10.32 -9.00 6.72
C LEU A 207 11.09 -10.21 6.16
N VAL A 208 10.56 -10.85 5.11
CA VAL A 208 11.24 -11.98 4.46
C VAL A 208 12.59 -11.55 3.89
N ALA A 209 12.67 -10.40 3.23
CA ALA A 209 13.93 -9.87 2.71
C ALA A 209 14.93 -9.56 3.82
N ALA A 210 14.50 -8.97 4.94
CA ALA A 210 15.35 -8.72 6.09
C ALA A 210 15.93 -10.02 6.70
N LEU A 211 15.10 -11.07 6.80
CA LEU A 211 15.53 -12.38 7.31
C LEU A 211 16.51 -13.09 6.35
N VAL A 212 16.25 -13.03 5.05
CA VAL A 212 17.11 -13.72 4.04
C VAL A 212 18.46 -13.01 3.88
N LEU A 213 18.51 -11.68 3.89
CA LEU A 213 19.76 -10.91 3.82
C LEU A 213 20.55 -10.94 5.13
N GLY A 214 19.89 -11.17 6.26
CA GLY A 214 20.50 -11.13 7.59
C GLY A 214 20.76 -9.71 8.09
N LYS A 215 21.35 -9.59 9.28
CA LYS A 215 21.61 -8.31 9.95
C LYS A 215 22.68 -7.50 9.23
N ARG A 216 22.55 -6.15 9.28
CA ARG A 216 23.64 -5.22 8.90
C ARG A 216 24.87 -5.49 9.74
N ARG A 217 26.05 -5.26 9.16
CA ARG A 217 27.33 -5.57 9.78
C ARG A 217 27.47 -5.04 11.21
N ALA A 218 27.19 -3.84 11.46
CA ALA A 218 27.35 -3.23 12.78
C ALA A 218 26.04 -3.16 13.59
N TYR A 219 25.04 -3.99 13.24
CA TYR A 219 23.74 -3.99 13.93
C TYR A 219 23.89 -4.27 15.43
N GLY A 220 23.45 -3.32 16.25
CA GLY A 220 23.55 -3.39 17.71
C GLY A 220 24.94 -3.04 18.28
N MET A 221 25.93 -2.73 17.45
CA MET A 221 27.29 -2.35 17.87
C MET A 221 27.63 -0.90 17.51
N GLU A 222 27.11 -0.36 16.40
CA GLU A 222 27.29 1.03 16.00
C GLU A 222 25.99 1.82 16.11
N ASN A 223 26.14 3.15 16.19
CA ASN A 223 24.97 4.04 16.11
C ASN A 223 24.42 4.08 14.68
N MET A 224 23.20 3.57 14.51
CA MET A 224 22.46 3.57 13.26
C MET A 224 21.33 4.62 13.23
N ALA A 225 21.45 5.66 14.04
CA ALA A 225 20.46 6.73 14.10
C ALA A 225 20.30 7.43 12.73
N PRO A 226 19.11 7.93 12.40
CA PRO A 226 18.84 8.71 11.22
C PRO A 226 19.81 9.87 11.06
N HIS A 227 20.34 10.04 9.84
CA HIS A 227 21.32 11.09 9.60
C HIS A 227 20.68 12.49 9.45
N ASN A 228 19.45 12.56 8.96
CA ASN A 228 18.77 13.84 8.70
C ASN A 228 17.25 13.76 8.91
N LEU A 229 16.81 14.02 10.14
CA LEU A 229 15.38 13.99 10.48
C LEU A 229 14.56 15.05 9.74
N VAL A 230 15.17 16.18 9.30
CA VAL A 230 14.44 17.20 8.52
C VAL A 230 14.01 16.62 7.18
N LEU A 231 14.87 15.87 6.48
CA LEU A 231 14.49 15.14 5.26
C LEU A 231 13.37 14.13 5.53
N SER A 232 13.46 13.40 6.64
CA SER A 232 12.41 12.43 7.03
C SER A 232 11.08 13.12 7.28
N VAL A 233 11.06 14.28 7.94
CA VAL A 233 9.82 15.06 8.16
C VAL A 233 9.24 15.56 6.84
N ILE A 234 10.07 16.09 5.94
CA ILE A 234 9.63 16.55 4.62
C ILE A 234 9.03 15.37 3.84
N GLY A 235 9.74 14.24 3.81
CA GLY A 235 9.27 13.03 3.15
C GLY A 235 7.94 12.51 3.72
N ALA A 236 7.83 12.42 5.04
CA ALA A 236 6.59 12.02 5.70
C ALA A 236 5.42 12.98 5.43
N SER A 237 5.69 14.28 5.33
CA SER A 237 4.69 15.29 4.99
C SER A 237 4.18 15.12 3.55
N LEU A 238 5.07 14.84 2.61
CA LEU A 238 4.71 14.53 1.22
C LEU A 238 3.94 13.21 1.10
N LEU A 239 4.30 12.20 1.91
CA LEU A 239 3.51 10.97 2.03
C LEU A 239 2.10 11.26 2.54
N TRP A 240 1.95 12.07 3.59
CA TRP A 240 0.64 12.41 4.16
C TRP A 240 -0.25 13.14 3.14
N VAL A 241 0.26 14.20 2.53
CA VAL A 241 -0.49 14.94 1.51
C VAL A 241 -0.85 14.06 0.32
N GLY A 242 0.10 13.24 -0.16
CA GLY A 242 -0.12 12.29 -1.25
C GLY A 242 -1.16 11.23 -0.92
N TRP A 243 -1.32 10.89 0.36
CA TRP A 243 -2.28 9.88 0.80
C TRP A 243 -3.75 10.29 0.61
N PHE A 244 -4.03 11.57 0.47
CA PHE A 244 -5.36 12.00 0.03
C PHE A 244 -5.67 11.53 -1.40
N GLY A 245 -4.69 11.60 -2.30
CA GLY A 245 -4.81 10.97 -3.63
C GLY A 245 -4.87 9.45 -3.55
N PHE A 246 -4.08 8.85 -2.64
CA PHE A 246 -4.04 7.40 -2.45
C PHE A 246 -5.39 6.85 -1.98
N ASN A 247 -5.94 7.36 -0.89
CA ASN A 247 -7.19 6.87 -0.31
C ASN A 247 -8.43 7.46 -1.00
N ALA A 248 -8.56 8.79 -1.08
CA ALA A 248 -9.74 9.39 -1.68
C ALA A 248 -9.78 9.22 -3.22
N GLY A 249 -8.61 9.08 -3.86
CA GLY A 249 -8.52 8.70 -5.28
C GLY A 249 -9.02 7.28 -5.56
N SER A 250 -8.92 6.36 -4.58
CA SER A 250 -9.42 4.99 -4.73
C SER A 250 -10.95 4.87 -4.84
N ALA A 251 -11.69 5.98 -4.60
CA ALA A 251 -13.09 6.08 -4.97
C ALA A 251 -13.31 6.09 -6.49
N VAL A 252 -12.27 6.33 -7.29
CA VAL A 252 -12.26 6.42 -8.76
C VAL A 252 -13.28 7.45 -9.30
N ALA A 253 -13.76 8.35 -8.44
CA ALA A 253 -14.72 9.41 -8.74
C ALA A 253 -14.62 10.57 -7.73
N ALA A 254 -15.06 11.77 -8.13
CA ALA A 254 -15.19 12.94 -7.26
C ALA A 254 -16.57 12.94 -6.58
N ASN A 255 -16.79 12.05 -5.63
CA ASN A 255 -18.07 11.80 -5.00
C ASN A 255 -18.01 11.84 -3.45
N ALA A 256 -19.13 11.49 -2.82
CA ALA A 256 -19.23 11.48 -1.36
C ALA A 256 -18.26 10.45 -0.70
N SER A 257 -17.99 9.33 -1.36
CA SER A 257 -17.03 8.32 -0.89
C SER A 257 -15.60 8.90 -0.87
N ALA A 258 -15.19 9.63 -1.91
CA ALA A 258 -13.89 10.33 -1.93
C ALA A 258 -13.80 11.36 -0.79
N GLY A 259 -14.87 12.13 -0.55
CA GLY A 259 -14.93 13.09 0.56
C GLY A 259 -14.80 12.43 1.92
N MET A 260 -15.51 11.32 2.15
CA MET A 260 -15.42 10.56 3.40
C MET A 260 -14.03 9.96 3.57
N ALA A 261 -13.47 9.32 2.53
CA ALA A 261 -12.13 8.74 2.56
C ALA A 261 -11.05 9.79 2.88
N MET A 262 -11.16 11.00 2.35
CA MET A 262 -10.27 12.11 2.70
C MET A 262 -10.38 12.47 4.20
N ALA A 263 -11.59 12.63 4.72
CA ALA A 263 -11.81 13.01 6.11
C ALA A 263 -11.29 11.95 7.10
N VAL A 264 -11.62 10.68 6.88
CA VAL A 264 -11.19 9.59 7.78
C VAL A 264 -9.68 9.35 7.69
N THR A 265 -9.06 9.57 6.54
CA THR A 265 -7.61 9.52 6.37
C THR A 265 -6.90 10.56 7.24
N GLN A 266 -7.37 11.81 7.22
CA GLN A 266 -6.85 12.89 8.06
C GLN A 266 -6.98 12.57 9.55
N ILE A 267 -8.16 12.09 9.97
CA ILE A 267 -8.45 11.79 11.38
C ILE A 267 -7.54 10.67 11.88
N ALA A 268 -7.45 9.56 11.14
CA ALA A 268 -6.65 8.41 11.57
C ALA A 268 -5.15 8.73 11.62
N ALA A 269 -4.63 9.46 10.62
CA ALA A 269 -3.23 9.88 10.60
C ALA A 269 -2.87 10.74 11.83
N ALA A 270 -3.68 11.77 12.10
CA ALA A 270 -3.46 12.66 13.24
C ALA A 270 -3.58 11.93 14.59
N THR A 271 -4.58 11.05 14.73
CA THR A 271 -4.80 10.28 15.95
C THR A 271 -3.64 9.30 16.21
N ALA A 272 -3.16 8.61 15.18
CA ALA A 272 -2.04 7.69 15.30
C ALA A 272 -0.73 8.41 15.60
N ALA A 273 -0.48 9.57 15.00
CA ALA A 273 0.66 10.42 15.33
C ALA A 273 0.69 10.79 16.82
N LEU A 274 -0.46 11.23 17.34
CA LEU A 274 -0.60 11.58 18.75
C LEU A 274 -0.48 10.36 19.68
N SER A 275 -1.12 9.23 19.35
CA SER A 275 -1.08 8.03 20.19
C SER A 275 0.33 7.44 20.27
N TRP A 276 1.08 7.39 19.17
CA TRP A 276 2.48 7.01 19.16
C TRP A 276 3.32 7.96 19.99
N MET A 277 3.18 9.27 19.75
CA MET A 277 3.93 10.31 20.47
C MET A 277 3.70 10.24 21.98
N PHE A 278 2.45 10.12 22.44
CA PHE A 278 2.16 10.04 23.88
C PHE A 278 2.67 8.74 24.50
N LEU A 279 2.54 7.60 23.79
CA LEU A 279 3.08 6.34 24.28
C LEU A 279 4.61 6.41 24.43
N GLU A 280 5.30 6.94 23.43
CA GLU A 280 6.75 7.15 23.49
C GLU A 280 7.14 8.09 24.64
N TRP A 281 6.39 9.18 24.81
CA TRP A 281 6.64 10.14 25.90
C TRP A 281 6.52 9.48 27.27
N VAL A 282 5.48 8.68 27.49
CA VAL A 282 5.29 7.94 28.75
C VAL A 282 6.40 6.93 28.98
N LEU A 283 6.78 6.15 27.95
CA LEU A 283 7.74 5.06 28.11
C LEU A 283 9.21 5.52 28.12
N ARG A 284 9.54 6.61 27.39
CA ARG A 284 10.92 7.10 27.22
C ARG A 284 11.19 8.46 27.83
N GLY A 285 10.18 9.09 28.43
CA GLY A 285 10.28 10.40 29.07
C GLY A 285 10.35 11.60 28.11
N LYS A 286 10.47 11.37 26.80
CA LYS A 286 10.51 12.41 25.77
C LYS A 286 9.87 11.92 24.49
N PRO A 287 9.03 12.74 23.80
CA PRO A 287 8.56 12.45 22.46
C PRO A 287 9.68 12.74 21.46
N SER A 288 9.73 11.98 20.36
CA SER A 288 10.68 12.20 19.29
C SER A 288 10.00 12.67 17.99
N VAL A 289 10.75 13.42 17.17
CA VAL A 289 10.28 13.83 15.84
C VAL A 289 10.07 12.61 14.94
N LEU A 290 10.99 11.64 15.00
CA LEU A 290 10.81 10.39 14.24
C LEU A 290 9.57 9.62 14.71
N GLY A 291 9.32 9.57 16.03
CA GLY A 291 8.15 8.87 16.57
C GLY A 291 6.83 9.44 16.07
N ILE A 292 6.65 10.76 16.13
CA ILE A 292 5.38 11.38 15.68
C ILE A 292 5.16 11.20 14.17
N VAL A 293 6.18 11.32 13.32
CA VAL A 293 6.01 11.11 11.87
C VAL A 293 5.80 9.63 11.52
N SER A 294 6.46 8.70 12.25
CA SER A 294 6.20 7.26 12.10
C SER A 294 4.78 6.90 12.51
N GLY A 295 4.28 7.50 13.61
CA GLY A 295 2.89 7.37 14.03
C GLY A 295 1.90 7.88 12.99
N ALA A 296 2.18 9.03 12.36
CA ALA A 296 1.36 9.55 11.28
C ALA A 296 1.27 8.54 10.10
N VAL A 297 2.41 8.00 9.66
CA VAL A 297 2.46 6.99 8.60
C VAL A 297 1.72 5.71 9.03
N ALA A 298 1.87 5.26 10.27
CA ALA A 298 1.13 4.10 10.80
C ALA A 298 -0.40 4.29 10.71
N GLY A 299 -0.89 5.49 11.03
CA GLY A 299 -2.32 5.84 10.90
C GLY A 299 -2.79 5.85 9.44
N LEU A 300 -1.98 6.41 8.54
CA LEU A 300 -2.23 6.41 7.10
C LEU A 300 -2.31 4.97 6.56
N VAL A 301 -1.40 4.10 6.96
CA VAL A 301 -1.39 2.68 6.61
C VAL A 301 -2.65 1.97 7.11
N ALA A 302 -2.98 2.12 8.39
CA ALA A 302 -4.08 1.37 9.00
C ALA A 302 -5.46 1.83 8.51
N ILE A 303 -5.64 3.11 8.14
CA ILE A 303 -6.90 3.59 7.58
C ILE A 303 -7.09 3.19 6.10
N THR A 304 -6.01 2.85 5.40
CA THR A 304 -6.03 2.58 3.95
C THR A 304 -7.07 1.52 3.54
N PRO A 305 -7.20 0.34 4.18
CA PRO A 305 -8.23 -0.62 3.82
C PRO A 305 -9.64 -0.14 4.18
N ALA A 306 -9.76 0.72 5.18
CA ALA A 306 -11.02 1.15 5.79
C ALA A 306 -11.60 2.45 5.19
N ALA A 307 -10.80 3.22 4.43
CA ALA A 307 -11.09 4.60 4.10
C ALA A 307 -12.44 4.86 3.40
N GLY A 308 -12.92 3.89 2.60
CA GLY A 308 -14.23 3.96 1.94
C GLY A 308 -15.37 3.29 2.71
N PHE A 309 -15.10 2.74 3.89
CA PHE A 309 -16.06 1.89 4.61
C PHE A 309 -16.42 2.40 6.01
N VAL A 310 -15.62 3.27 6.63
CA VAL A 310 -15.80 3.64 8.04
C VAL A 310 -16.23 5.08 8.24
N ALA A 311 -16.92 5.30 9.35
CA ALA A 311 -17.27 6.64 9.85
C ALA A 311 -16.09 7.29 10.59
N PRO A 312 -16.12 8.63 10.85
CA PRO A 312 -15.06 9.34 11.58
C PRO A 312 -14.70 8.76 12.94
N MET A 313 -15.66 8.20 13.69
CA MET A 313 -15.40 7.53 14.97
C MET A 313 -14.61 6.23 14.78
N GLY A 314 -14.88 5.46 13.72
CA GLY A 314 -14.09 4.29 13.35
C GLY A 314 -12.66 4.69 12.99
N ALA A 315 -12.47 5.77 12.25
CA ALA A 315 -11.15 6.29 11.91
C ALA A 315 -10.35 6.74 13.14
N LEU A 316 -11.00 7.39 14.11
CA LEU A 316 -10.38 7.75 15.39
C LEU A 316 -9.88 6.50 16.14
N ALA A 317 -10.71 5.46 16.22
CA ALA A 317 -10.36 4.20 16.87
C ALA A 317 -9.22 3.48 16.13
N ILE A 318 -9.30 3.38 14.79
CA ILE A 318 -8.25 2.78 13.95
C ILE A 318 -6.93 3.52 14.13
N GLY A 319 -6.93 4.85 14.09
CA GLY A 319 -5.73 5.66 14.30
C GLY A 319 -5.12 5.46 15.68
N LEU A 320 -5.94 5.47 16.74
CA LEU A 320 -5.48 5.23 18.10
C LEU A 320 -4.77 3.88 18.23
N VAL A 321 -5.42 2.81 17.77
CA VAL A 321 -4.87 1.44 17.83
C VAL A 321 -3.60 1.32 16.96
N ALA A 322 -3.61 1.91 15.77
CA ALA A 322 -2.47 1.87 14.84
C ALA A 322 -1.21 2.47 15.46
N GLY A 323 -1.30 3.66 16.06
CA GLY A 323 -0.14 4.29 16.69
C GLY A 323 0.46 3.46 17.83
N LEU A 324 -0.38 2.82 18.65
CA LEU A 324 0.07 1.96 19.75
C LEU A 324 0.69 0.65 19.25
N VAL A 325 0.02 -0.04 18.32
CA VAL A 325 0.44 -1.38 17.87
C VAL A 325 1.64 -1.29 16.93
N CYS A 326 1.72 -0.29 16.05
CA CYS A 326 2.89 -0.09 15.20
C CYS A 326 4.12 0.39 16.03
N TYR A 327 3.92 1.19 17.07
CA TYR A 327 4.99 1.46 18.05
C TYR A 327 5.54 0.16 18.64
N TRP A 328 4.66 -0.71 19.13
CA TRP A 328 5.05 -2.02 19.65
C TRP A 328 5.81 -2.83 18.59
N GLY A 329 5.31 -2.87 17.33
CA GLY A 329 5.93 -3.60 16.23
C GLY A 329 7.34 -3.13 15.89
N ALA A 330 7.53 -1.82 15.76
CA ALA A 330 8.81 -1.22 15.39
C ALA A 330 9.82 -1.19 16.54
N VAL A 331 9.36 -0.90 17.75
CA VAL A 331 10.24 -0.57 18.91
C VAL A 331 10.45 -1.75 19.85
N ILE A 332 9.47 -2.65 19.97
CA ILE A 332 9.51 -3.76 20.94
C ILE A 332 9.67 -5.11 20.23
N LEU A 333 8.79 -5.42 19.27
CA LEU A 333 8.78 -6.71 18.59
C LEU A 333 10.06 -6.96 17.79
N LYS A 334 10.53 -5.95 17.03
CA LYS A 334 11.73 -6.06 16.21
C LYS A 334 12.98 -6.47 17.02
N PRO A 335 13.37 -5.78 18.10
CA PRO A 335 14.50 -6.21 18.91
C PRO A 335 14.24 -7.52 19.68
N MET A 336 12.99 -7.81 20.08
CA MET A 336 12.63 -9.05 20.78
C MET A 336 12.83 -10.29 19.89
N LEU A 337 12.46 -10.20 18.62
CA LEU A 337 12.66 -11.29 17.63
C LEU A 337 14.05 -11.23 16.96
N GLY A 338 14.77 -10.14 17.13
CA GLY A 338 16.15 -10.00 16.70
C GLY A 338 16.37 -9.93 15.19
N TYR A 339 15.38 -9.55 14.39
CA TYR A 339 15.55 -9.28 12.96
C TYR A 339 15.96 -7.83 12.68
N ASP A 340 16.67 -7.59 11.58
CA ASP A 340 17.12 -6.26 11.17
C ASP A 340 16.30 -5.74 9.97
N ASP A 341 15.09 -5.27 10.26
CA ASP A 341 14.28 -4.44 9.38
C ASP A 341 14.76 -2.99 9.53
N SER A 342 15.53 -2.50 8.55
CA SER A 342 16.33 -1.28 8.71
C SER A 342 15.50 -0.02 9.03
N LEU A 343 14.35 0.13 8.36
CA LEU A 343 13.50 1.33 8.44
C LEU A 343 12.05 1.01 8.86
N ASP A 344 11.86 -0.07 9.60
CA ASP A 344 10.59 -0.50 10.18
C ASP A 344 9.46 -0.77 9.15
N ALA A 345 9.82 -1.25 7.95
CA ALA A 345 8.86 -1.55 6.90
C ALA A 345 7.79 -2.57 7.35
N PHE A 346 8.18 -3.66 8.03
CA PHE A 346 7.23 -4.61 8.59
C PHE A 346 6.47 -4.03 9.79
N GLY A 347 7.17 -3.34 10.69
CA GLY A 347 6.59 -2.76 11.90
C GLY A 347 5.49 -1.74 11.62
N VAL A 348 5.62 -0.97 10.53
CA VAL A 348 4.66 0.07 10.14
C VAL A 348 3.68 -0.46 9.09
N HIS A 349 4.17 -1.03 7.97
CA HIS A 349 3.29 -1.44 6.87
C HIS A 349 2.67 -2.83 7.08
N GLY A 350 3.46 -3.84 7.50
CA GLY A 350 2.94 -5.18 7.76
C GLY A 350 1.94 -5.20 8.90
N ILE A 351 2.37 -4.75 10.08
CA ILE A 351 1.53 -4.73 11.29
C ILE A 351 0.38 -3.73 11.14
N GLY A 352 0.66 -2.52 10.64
CA GLY A 352 -0.37 -1.49 10.41
C GLY A 352 -1.44 -1.94 9.41
N GLY A 353 -1.03 -2.60 8.32
CA GLY A 353 -1.96 -3.17 7.34
C GLY A 353 -2.83 -4.29 7.91
N ILE A 354 -2.25 -5.21 8.71
CA ILE A 354 -3.00 -6.28 9.40
C ILE A 354 -4.04 -5.69 10.36
N VAL A 355 -3.61 -4.75 11.20
CA VAL A 355 -4.51 -4.08 12.15
C VAL A 355 -5.60 -3.31 11.42
N GLY A 356 -5.25 -2.56 10.37
CA GLY A 356 -6.19 -1.81 9.56
C GLY A 356 -7.23 -2.69 8.89
N ALA A 357 -6.80 -3.76 8.21
CA ALA A 357 -7.70 -4.70 7.54
C ALA A 357 -8.65 -5.38 8.54
N LEU A 358 -8.14 -5.82 9.70
CA LEU A 358 -8.96 -6.42 10.74
C LEU A 358 -10.00 -5.43 11.29
N LEU A 359 -9.58 -4.20 11.59
CA LEU A 359 -10.47 -3.17 12.11
C LEU A 359 -11.45 -2.63 11.06
N THR A 360 -11.15 -2.78 9.76
CA THR A 360 -12.14 -2.56 8.69
C THR A 360 -13.34 -3.49 8.87
N GLY A 361 -13.12 -4.79 9.11
CA GLY A 361 -14.19 -5.74 9.39
C GLY A 361 -14.99 -5.43 10.66
N VAL A 362 -14.39 -4.73 11.63
CA VAL A 362 -15.07 -4.31 12.85
C VAL A 362 -15.92 -3.05 12.61
N PHE A 363 -15.35 -2.00 12.00
CA PHE A 363 -15.89 -0.65 11.93
C PHE A 363 -16.59 -0.29 10.61
N ALA A 364 -16.64 -1.20 9.63
CA ALA A 364 -17.35 -0.95 8.38
C ALA A 364 -18.81 -0.62 8.65
N VAL A 365 -19.34 0.37 7.89
CA VAL A 365 -20.69 0.89 8.01
C VAL A 365 -21.41 0.72 6.67
N GLU A 366 -22.53 0.01 6.64
CA GLU A 366 -23.28 -0.28 5.41
C GLU A 366 -23.68 0.99 4.67
N ALA A 367 -24.14 2.01 5.38
CA ALA A 367 -24.52 3.30 4.78
C ALA A 367 -23.37 4.08 4.14
N ILE A 368 -22.10 3.73 4.42
CA ILE A 368 -20.91 4.39 3.87
C ILE A 368 -20.33 3.57 2.72
N GLY A 369 -20.02 2.30 2.97
CA GLY A 369 -19.29 1.45 2.05
C GLY A 369 -20.10 0.29 1.45
N GLY A 370 -21.41 0.21 1.74
CA GLY A 370 -22.29 -0.85 1.23
C GLY A 370 -22.16 -2.20 1.93
N THR A 371 -21.30 -2.28 2.97
CA THR A 371 -21.10 -3.53 3.75
C THR A 371 -21.07 -3.21 5.24
N ALA A 372 -21.90 -3.90 6.01
CA ALA A 372 -21.92 -3.82 7.46
C ALA A 372 -20.70 -4.52 8.06
N GLY A 373 -20.10 -3.96 9.10
CA GLY A 373 -19.08 -4.58 9.93
C GLY A 373 -19.64 -5.24 11.18
N ALA A 374 -18.75 -5.73 12.04
CA ALA A 374 -19.13 -6.43 13.25
C ALA A 374 -19.96 -5.57 14.21
N LEU A 375 -19.68 -4.27 14.32
CA LEU A 375 -20.47 -3.36 15.16
C LEU A 375 -21.88 -3.10 14.64
N GLU A 376 -22.14 -3.33 13.37
CA GLU A 376 -23.47 -3.32 12.77
C GLU A 376 -24.13 -4.72 12.70
N GLY A 377 -23.53 -5.70 13.38
CA GLY A 377 -24.08 -7.05 13.51
C GLY A 377 -23.53 -8.09 12.53
N ASN A 378 -22.69 -7.70 11.56
CA ASN A 378 -22.02 -8.63 10.64
C ASN A 378 -20.65 -9.08 11.16
N VAL A 379 -20.63 -9.93 12.20
CA VAL A 379 -19.39 -10.49 12.76
C VAL A 379 -18.62 -11.33 11.72
N GLY A 380 -19.31 -11.88 10.73
CA GLY A 380 -18.72 -12.67 9.64
C GLY A 380 -17.69 -11.87 8.82
N GLN A 381 -17.83 -10.54 8.74
CA GLN A 381 -16.87 -9.69 8.02
C GLN A 381 -15.45 -9.77 8.61
N ILE A 382 -15.30 -10.03 9.91
CA ILE A 382 -13.98 -10.24 10.52
C ILE A 382 -13.29 -11.48 9.94
N LEU A 383 -14.02 -12.55 9.71
CA LEU A 383 -13.48 -13.80 9.14
C LEU A 383 -13.07 -13.61 7.68
N ILE A 384 -13.87 -12.86 6.92
CA ILE A 384 -13.56 -12.50 5.54
C ILE A 384 -12.27 -11.64 5.48
N GLN A 385 -12.13 -10.67 6.38
CA GLN A 385 -10.88 -9.87 6.47
C GLN A 385 -9.68 -10.74 6.86
N LEU A 386 -9.86 -11.71 7.78
CA LEU A 386 -8.78 -12.65 8.13
C LEU A 386 -8.36 -13.52 6.94
N GLU A 387 -9.27 -13.93 6.08
CA GLU A 387 -8.96 -14.62 4.83
C GLU A 387 -8.03 -13.78 3.96
N GLY A 388 -8.39 -12.51 3.69
CA GLY A 388 -7.55 -11.58 2.93
C GLY A 388 -6.17 -11.38 3.55
N ILE A 389 -6.10 -11.20 4.88
CA ILE A 389 -4.85 -11.04 5.63
C ILE A 389 -3.97 -12.29 5.49
N VAL A 390 -4.51 -13.47 5.82
CA VAL A 390 -3.76 -14.73 5.84
C VAL A 390 -3.33 -15.13 4.43
N GLY A 391 -4.23 -15.05 3.45
CA GLY A 391 -3.94 -15.35 2.05
C GLY A 391 -2.79 -14.48 1.53
N THR A 392 -2.83 -13.17 1.79
CA THR A 392 -1.77 -12.25 1.41
C THR A 392 -0.45 -12.57 2.12
N ILE A 393 -0.46 -12.79 3.44
CA ILE A 393 0.76 -13.12 4.21
C ILE A 393 1.41 -14.39 3.68
N VAL A 394 0.64 -15.47 3.54
CA VAL A 394 1.18 -16.79 3.15
C VAL A 394 1.76 -16.72 1.73
N TYR A 395 0.99 -16.20 0.79
CA TYR A 395 1.47 -16.10 -0.60
C TYR A 395 2.69 -15.20 -0.73
N THR A 396 2.64 -14.01 -0.17
CA THR A 396 3.75 -13.05 -0.21
C THR A 396 5.00 -13.63 0.43
N ALA A 397 4.88 -14.26 1.61
CA ALA A 397 6.04 -14.82 2.31
C ALA A 397 6.72 -15.91 1.49
N ILE A 398 5.95 -16.86 0.95
CA ILE A 398 6.48 -17.97 0.17
C ILE A 398 7.08 -17.46 -1.16
N ALA A 399 6.33 -16.68 -1.92
CA ALA A 399 6.77 -16.19 -3.22
C ALA A 399 8.00 -15.28 -3.10
N THR A 400 8.00 -14.35 -2.13
CA THR A 400 9.14 -13.48 -1.85
C THR A 400 10.39 -14.29 -1.49
N PHE A 401 10.26 -15.30 -0.61
CA PHE A 401 11.36 -16.17 -0.23
C PHE A 401 11.94 -16.90 -1.45
N VAL A 402 11.09 -17.48 -2.28
CA VAL A 402 11.52 -18.21 -3.49
C VAL A 402 12.23 -17.27 -4.45
N ILE A 403 11.68 -16.10 -4.75
CA ILE A 403 12.28 -15.11 -5.66
C ILE A 403 13.65 -14.69 -5.13
N LEU A 404 13.74 -14.34 -3.84
CA LEU A 404 15.03 -13.96 -3.22
C LEU A 404 16.05 -15.08 -3.29
N LYS A 405 15.66 -16.35 -3.07
CA LYS A 405 16.59 -17.49 -3.18
C LYS A 405 17.07 -17.72 -4.60
N VAL A 406 16.21 -17.56 -5.59
CA VAL A 406 16.59 -17.62 -7.01
C VAL A 406 17.59 -16.52 -7.35
N VAL A 407 17.28 -15.27 -6.99
CA VAL A 407 18.21 -14.13 -7.22
C VAL A 407 19.53 -14.34 -6.47
N GLN A 408 19.48 -14.88 -5.26
CA GLN A 408 20.69 -15.20 -4.46
C GLN A 408 21.62 -16.18 -5.18
N VAL A 409 21.06 -17.22 -5.80
CA VAL A 409 21.85 -18.24 -6.53
C VAL A 409 22.45 -17.66 -7.82
N ILE A 410 21.70 -16.80 -8.53
CA ILE A 410 22.11 -16.28 -9.83
C ILE A 410 23.19 -15.18 -9.69
N MET A 411 23.04 -14.24 -8.75
CA MET A 411 23.88 -13.05 -8.71
C MET A 411 24.27 -12.58 -7.28
N GLY A 412 23.84 -13.32 -6.26
CA GLY A 412 23.99 -12.91 -4.86
C GLY A 412 23.06 -11.73 -4.50
N LEU A 413 22.71 -11.59 -3.24
CA LEU A 413 21.80 -10.52 -2.80
C LEU A 413 22.52 -9.35 -2.13
N ARG A 414 23.51 -9.66 -1.30
CA ARG A 414 24.16 -8.70 -0.41
C ARG A 414 25.47 -8.22 -1.00
N VAL A 415 25.77 -6.95 -0.77
CA VAL A 415 27.10 -6.39 -1.04
C VAL A 415 28.15 -7.08 -0.15
N ASP A 416 29.42 -7.01 -0.56
CA ASP A 416 30.50 -7.46 0.31
C ASP A 416 30.67 -6.53 1.53
N GLU A 417 31.42 -7.02 2.50
CA GLU A 417 31.62 -6.35 3.76
C GLU A 417 32.32 -5.00 3.63
N GLU A 418 33.28 -4.89 2.74
CA GLU A 418 34.03 -3.67 2.49
C GLU A 418 33.11 -2.57 1.94
N THR A 419 32.28 -2.92 0.96
CA THR A 419 31.25 -2.04 0.40
C THR A 419 30.24 -1.59 1.46
N GLU A 420 29.76 -2.49 2.32
CA GLU A 420 28.80 -2.13 3.37
C GLU A 420 29.42 -1.19 4.42
N VAL A 421 30.70 -1.36 4.73
CA VAL A 421 31.45 -0.48 5.66
C VAL A 421 31.75 0.87 5.01
N ALA A 422 32.18 0.89 3.75
CA ALA A 422 32.49 2.13 3.02
C ALA A 422 31.23 2.99 2.79
N GLY A 423 30.10 2.36 2.50
CA GLY A 423 28.83 2.99 2.16
C GLY A 423 28.46 2.80 0.70
N LEU A 424 27.15 2.68 0.46
CA LEU A 424 26.63 2.33 -0.86
C LEU A 424 26.69 3.49 -1.86
N ASP A 425 26.64 4.74 -1.39
CA ASP A 425 26.65 5.92 -2.26
C ASP A 425 27.93 5.95 -3.12
N SER A 426 29.09 5.91 -2.47
CA SER A 426 30.37 5.92 -3.17
C SER A 426 30.68 4.61 -3.88
N SER A 427 30.35 3.47 -3.27
CA SER A 427 30.73 2.15 -3.78
C SER A 427 29.87 1.68 -4.95
N LEU A 428 28.56 2.00 -4.96
CA LEU A 428 27.64 1.55 -6.00
C LEU A 428 27.32 2.63 -7.05
N HIS A 429 27.38 3.91 -6.66
CA HIS A 429 26.95 5.02 -7.52
C HIS A 429 28.07 6.05 -7.81
N GLY A 430 29.21 5.97 -7.11
CA GLY A 430 30.32 6.89 -7.30
C GLY A 430 30.04 8.32 -6.84
N GLU A 431 29.06 8.50 -5.95
CA GLU A 431 28.55 9.80 -5.50
C GLU A 431 28.63 9.92 -3.98
N THR A 432 28.60 11.13 -3.46
CA THR A 432 28.60 11.43 -2.01
C THR A 432 27.71 12.63 -1.72
N VAL A 433 27.04 12.60 -0.56
CA VAL A 433 26.32 13.77 -0.03
C VAL A 433 27.33 14.72 0.63
N HIS A 434 27.38 15.96 0.19
CA HIS A 434 28.21 17.02 0.75
C HIS A 434 27.61 17.66 1.99
#